data_0af4dd765c6dfb19f640f2389d2922c8
#
_entry.id   0af4dd765c6dfb19f640f2389d2922c8
#
_cell.length_a   1.000
_cell.length_b   1.000
_cell.length_c   1.000
_cell.angle_alpha   90.00
_cell.angle_beta   90.00
_cell.angle_gamma   90.00
#
_symmetry.space_group_name_H-M   'P 1'
#
loop_
_entity.id
_entity.type
_entity.pdbx_description
1 polymer ?
#
loop_
_entity_poly.entity_id
_entity_poly.type
_entity_poly.pdbx_seq_one_letter_code
_entity_poly.pdbx_strand_id
1 'polypeptide(L)'
;VVVKYLADDNAAVNALKSGDVQVLAPITENLAEPFKSDSAKYTVKAGNGTDKFVLGFNNASGSKLADKRIRQAIRYAINHKEIIASRGNVDYALGGPIPSVDPGYEDLTGLYPYNVDKAKELMKEAGYTIDKPLRLTLTYANTYGTELGDQLKSQLAKIGIDLKIDYVEFSTWLQNVHANGDYELSLVDHAESHDFYKWTTPDYYFHYDGKQAQELYAKALAATDEESSANYLKQAAKAVSEDAPADWLFGYRVTVAYHKNVQGFPSKLSQTVLPLWQITKAR
;
A
#
# COMPACT_ATOMS: atom_id res chain seq x y z
N VAL A 1 -14.07 9.72 25.70
CA VAL A 1 -12.86 9.98 24.89
C VAL A 1 -13.03 11.30 24.17
N VAL A 2 -12.01 12.14 24.18
CA VAL A 2 -11.96 13.40 23.43
C VAL A 2 -10.86 13.28 22.38
N VAL A 3 -11.21 13.53 21.11
CA VAL A 3 -10.25 13.58 20.01
C VAL A 3 -9.92 15.05 19.73
N LYS A 4 -8.62 15.37 19.75
CA LYS A 4 -8.11 16.71 19.42
C LYS A 4 -7.32 16.64 18.12
N TYR A 5 -7.63 17.50 17.17
CA TYR A 5 -6.86 17.67 15.96
C TYR A 5 -5.81 18.76 16.17
N LEU A 6 -4.54 18.37 16.06
CA LEU A 6 -3.39 19.26 16.21
C LEU A 6 -2.64 19.27 14.89
N ALA A 7 -2.67 20.39 14.19
CA ALA A 7 -2.08 20.51 12.85
C ALA A 7 -0.54 20.63 12.87
N ASP A 8 0.04 21.02 14.02
CA ASP A 8 1.48 21.17 14.20
C ASP A 8 2.03 20.00 15.02
N ASP A 9 3.01 19.32 14.48
CA ASP A 9 3.64 18.13 15.08
C ASP A 9 4.32 18.45 16.44
N ASN A 10 4.95 19.62 16.59
CA ASN A 10 5.57 20.01 17.85
C ASN A 10 4.51 20.34 18.90
N ALA A 11 3.39 20.96 18.50
CA ALA A 11 2.26 21.18 19.40
C ALA A 11 1.67 19.84 19.87
N ALA A 12 1.56 18.85 18.97
CA ALA A 12 1.10 17.51 19.33
C ALA A 12 2.04 16.81 20.32
N VAL A 13 3.35 16.86 20.08
CA VAL A 13 4.37 16.33 21.00
C VAL A 13 4.29 17.01 22.37
N ASN A 14 4.14 18.33 22.41
CA ASN A 14 4.03 19.08 23.67
C ASN A 14 2.75 18.77 24.42
N ALA A 15 1.62 18.57 23.71
CA ALA A 15 0.35 18.18 24.31
C ALA A 15 0.43 16.80 25.00
N LEU A 16 1.16 15.85 24.43
CA LEU A 16 1.40 14.56 25.10
C LEU A 16 2.34 14.72 26.31
N LYS A 17 3.40 15.53 26.21
CA LYS A 17 4.33 15.78 27.32
C LYS A 17 3.67 16.48 28.49
N SER A 18 2.79 17.46 28.25
CA SER A 18 2.04 18.19 29.28
C SER A 18 0.90 17.39 29.90
N GLY A 19 0.47 16.30 29.23
CA GLY A 19 -0.70 15.51 29.64
C GLY A 19 -2.02 16.06 29.17
N ASP A 20 -2.04 17.08 28.29
CA ASP A 20 -3.26 17.61 27.66
C ASP A 20 -3.94 16.56 26.77
N VAL A 21 -3.13 15.69 26.18
CA VAL A 21 -3.60 14.45 25.55
C VAL A 21 -2.85 13.26 26.18
N GLN A 22 -3.45 12.09 26.13
CA GLN A 22 -2.84 10.88 26.69
C GLN A 22 -2.29 9.94 25.60
N VAL A 23 -2.63 10.20 24.34
CA VAL A 23 -2.25 9.40 23.19
C VAL A 23 -1.97 10.32 22.01
N LEU A 24 -0.93 10.04 21.26
CA LEU A 24 -0.69 10.53 19.90
C LEU A 24 -0.74 9.35 18.94
N ALA A 25 -1.60 9.46 17.93
CA ALA A 25 -1.76 8.45 16.88
C ALA A 25 -2.30 9.09 15.59
N PRO A 26 -1.59 9.05 14.46
CA PRO A 26 -0.21 8.56 14.32
C PRO A 26 0.84 9.59 14.79
N ILE A 27 2.08 9.13 14.94
CA ILE A 27 3.27 9.97 15.16
C ILE A 27 4.42 9.44 14.28
N THR A 28 5.26 10.32 13.77
CA THR A 28 6.45 9.90 13.00
C THR A 28 7.52 9.30 13.91
N GLU A 29 8.39 8.44 13.36
CA GLU A 29 9.48 7.82 14.14
C GLU A 29 10.39 8.85 14.83
N ASN A 30 10.77 9.91 14.11
CA ASN A 30 11.62 10.97 14.65
C ASN A 30 10.97 11.69 15.85
N LEU A 31 9.67 11.95 15.78
CA LEU A 31 8.92 12.60 16.85
C LEU A 31 8.63 11.66 18.02
N ALA A 32 8.70 10.35 17.81
CA ALA A 32 8.52 9.34 18.84
C ALA A 32 9.76 9.15 19.73
N GLU A 33 10.96 9.53 19.28
CA GLU A 33 12.23 9.31 19.99
C GLU A 33 12.25 9.85 21.45
N PRO A 34 11.75 11.07 21.75
CA PRO A 34 11.69 11.55 23.13
C PRO A 34 10.83 10.67 24.05
N PHE A 35 9.80 10.01 23.51
CA PHE A 35 8.91 9.12 24.25
C PHE A 35 9.50 7.71 24.42
N LYS A 36 10.25 7.23 23.42
CA LYS A 36 11.04 5.99 23.55
C LYS A 36 12.10 6.10 24.63
N SER A 37 12.76 7.26 24.72
CA SER A 37 13.80 7.53 25.71
C SER A 37 13.26 7.62 27.14
N ASP A 38 12.00 8.04 27.34
CA ASP A 38 11.33 8.07 28.65
C ASP A 38 10.33 6.93 28.80
N SER A 39 10.83 5.70 28.68
CA SER A 39 10.03 4.48 28.77
C SER A 39 9.40 4.23 30.16
N ALA A 40 9.75 5.02 31.17
CA ALA A 40 9.09 5.00 32.47
C ALA A 40 7.69 5.62 32.42
N LYS A 41 7.51 6.67 31.61
CA LYS A 41 6.25 7.42 31.52
C LYS A 41 5.43 7.04 30.29
N TYR A 42 6.08 6.66 29.20
CA TYR A 42 5.42 6.46 27.91
C TYR A 42 5.58 5.04 27.39
N THR A 43 4.66 4.66 26.56
CA THR A 43 4.74 3.47 25.70
C THR A 43 4.72 3.96 24.26
N VAL A 44 5.68 3.51 23.47
CA VAL A 44 5.70 3.70 22.00
C VAL A 44 5.55 2.33 21.35
N LYS A 45 4.63 2.23 20.42
CA LYS A 45 4.40 1.02 19.62
C LYS A 45 4.31 1.38 18.16
N ALA A 46 4.90 0.52 17.32
CA ALA A 46 4.67 0.53 15.89
C ALA A 46 3.97 -0.76 15.49
N GLY A 47 3.00 -0.64 14.60
CA GLY A 47 2.26 -1.78 14.07
C GLY A 47 1.83 -1.53 12.64
N ASN A 48 1.51 -2.61 11.92
CA ASN A 48 1.04 -2.49 10.55
C ASN A 48 -0.34 -1.84 10.51
N GLY A 49 -0.54 -0.94 9.55
CA GLY A 49 -1.82 -0.30 9.25
C GLY A 49 -2.53 -0.97 8.07
N THR A 50 -3.65 -0.38 7.67
CA THR A 50 -4.42 -0.81 6.49
C THR A 50 -3.94 -0.18 5.20
N ASP A 51 -3.24 0.94 5.28
CA ASP A 51 -2.80 1.73 4.15
C ASP A 51 -1.77 1.00 3.31
N LYS A 52 -1.96 1.03 2.01
CA LYS A 52 -1.13 0.35 0.99
C LYS A 52 -0.73 1.33 -0.08
N PHE A 53 0.55 1.45 -0.36
CA PHE A 53 1.00 2.23 -1.51
C PHE A 53 1.08 1.33 -2.74
N VAL A 54 0.26 1.65 -3.73
CA VAL A 54 0.01 0.79 -4.89
C VAL A 54 0.51 1.45 -6.16
N LEU A 55 1.30 0.72 -6.94
CA LEU A 55 1.56 1.01 -8.34
C LEU A 55 0.48 0.32 -9.17
N GLY A 56 -0.57 1.07 -9.50
CA GLY A 56 -1.68 0.59 -10.29
C GLY A 56 -1.33 0.50 -11.78
N PHE A 57 -1.76 -0.57 -12.42
CA PHE A 57 -1.64 -0.79 -13.85
C PHE A 57 -3.01 -0.60 -14.50
N ASN A 58 -3.06 0.05 -15.66
CA ASN A 58 -4.29 0.04 -16.46
C ASN A 58 -4.39 -1.29 -17.21
N ASN A 59 -5.27 -2.18 -16.75
CA ASN A 59 -5.46 -3.52 -17.33
C ASN A 59 -6.47 -3.56 -18.47
N ALA A 60 -6.98 -2.42 -18.94
CA ALA A 60 -7.92 -2.37 -20.07
C ALA A 60 -7.35 -3.07 -21.32
N SER A 61 -8.19 -3.74 -22.10
CA SER A 61 -7.78 -4.53 -23.27
C SER A 61 -7.01 -3.74 -24.33
N GLY A 62 -7.20 -2.41 -24.39
CA GLY A 62 -6.45 -1.51 -25.28
C GLY A 62 -5.17 -0.96 -24.70
N SER A 63 -4.87 -1.22 -23.42
CA SER A 63 -3.67 -0.76 -22.75
C SER A 63 -2.44 -1.59 -23.16
N LYS A 64 -1.25 -0.96 -23.18
CA LYS A 64 0.02 -1.68 -23.28
C LYS A 64 0.23 -2.68 -22.15
N LEU A 65 -0.38 -2.43 -21.01
CA LEU A 65 -0.34 -3.29 -19.82
C LEU A 65 -1.43 -4.37 -19.80
N ALA A 66 -2.21 -4.54 -20.87
CA ALA A 66 -3.07 -5.71 -21.05
C ALA A 66 -2.25 -7.01 -21.11
N ASP A 67 -1.01 -6.95 -21.61
CA ASP A 67 -0.10 -8.10 -21.66
C ASP A 67 0.42 -8.42 -20.24
N LYS A 68 0.01 -9.56 -19.69
CA LYS A 68 0.42 -10.03 -18.36
C LYS A 68 1.93 -10.16 -18.22
N ARG A 69 2.66 -10.49 -19.29
CA ARG A 69 4.12 -10.63 -19.25
C ARG A 69 4.81 -9.31 -18.89
N ILE A 70 4.29 -8.19 -19.41
CA ILE A 70 4.80 -6.85 -19.10
C ILE A 70 4.55 -6.52 -17.62
N ARG A 71 3.35 -6.78 -17.12
CA ARG A 71 3.00 -6.55 -15.70
C ARG A 71 3.87 -7.39 -14.76
N GLN A 72 4.06 -8.66 -15.08
CA GLN A 72 4.95 -9.54 -14.32
C GLN A 72 6.42 -9.08 -14.39
N ALA A 73 6.89 -8.61 -15.55
CA ALA A 73 8.23 -8.06 -15.70
C ALA A 73 8.43 -6.83 -14.80
N ILE A 74 7.46 -5.94 -14.73
CA ILE A 74 7.49 -4.78 -13.84
C ILE A 74 7.64 -5.23 -12.38
N ARG A 75 6.84 -6.18 -11.93
CA ARG A 75 6.90 -6.71 -10.56
C ARG A 75 8.24 -7.37 -10.22
N TYR A 76 8.81 -8.16 -11.14
CA TYR A 76 10.16 -8.73 -10.95
C TYR A 76 11.28 -7.69 -10.96
N ALA A 77 11.08 -6.54 -11.61
CA ALA A 77 12.09 -5.48 -11.72
C ALA A 77 12.12 -4.54 -10.52
N ILE A 78 11.06 -4.51 -9.71
CA ILE A 78 10.94 -3.60 -8.57
C ILE A 78 11.63 -4.20 -7.35
N ASN A 79 12.63 -3.49 -6.82
CA ASN A 79 13.32 -3.84 -5.58
C ASN A 79 12.60 -3.22 -4.37
N HIS A 80 11.59 -3.92 -3.84
CA HIS A 80 10.80 -3.46 -2.68
C HIS A 80 11.67 -3.20 -1.44
N LYS A 81 12.74 -3.97 -1.24
CA LYS A 81 13.67 -3.76 -0.12
C LYS A 81 14.38 -2.42 -0.22
N GLU A 82 14.80 -2.03 -1.43
CA GLU A 82 15.43 -0.74 -1.69
C GLU A 82 14.44 0.42 -1.48
N ILE A 83 13.20 0.25 -1.95
CA ILE A 83 12.12 1.23 -1.73
C ILE A 83 11.85 1.42 -0.23
N ILE A 84 11.67 0.34 0.53
CA ILE A 84 11.43 0.41 1.97
C ILE A 84 12.64 1.00 2.70
N ALA A 85 13.87 0.67 2.27
CA ALA A 85 15.08 1.21 2.86
C ALA A 85 15.23 2.73 2.63
N SER A 86 14.92 3.23 1.43
CA SER A 86 14.95 4.68 1.13
C SER A 86 13.93 5.46 1.98
N ARG A 87 12.89 4.80 2.47
CA ARG A 87 11.88 5.34 3.37
C ARG A 87 12.22 5.16 4.87
N GLY A 88 13.46 4.79 5.19
CA GLY A 88 13.93 4.63 6.57
C GLY A 88 13.55 3.29 7.23
N ASN A 89 13.15 2.29 6.47
CA ASN A 89 12.69 0.97 6.95
C ASN A 89 11.49 1.03 7.91
N VAL A 90 10.67 2.06 7.81
CA VAL A 90 9.49 2.22 8.68
C VAL A 90 8.27 1.45 8.17
N ASP A 91 8.22 1.15 6.87
CA ASP A 91 7.12 0.43 6.23
C ASP A 91 7.33 -1.08 6.26
N TYR A 92 6.32 -1.86 5.85
CA TYR A 92 6.44 -3.31 5.72
C TYR A 92 6.19 -3.77 4.28
N ALA A 93 6.85 -4.88 3.91
CA ALA A 93 6.67 -5.47 2.59
C ALA A 93 5.25 -6.04 2.44
N LEU A 94 4.66 -5.83 1.25
CA LEU A 94 3.33 -6.30 0.92
C LEU A 94 3.36 -6.91 -0.50
N GLY A 95 2.91 -8.16 -0.63
CA GLY A 95 2.95 -8.87 -1.92
C GLY A 95 1.58 -8.99 -2.61
N GLY A 96 0.53 -8.43 -2.03
CA GLY A 96 -0.83 -8.59 -2.52
C GLY A 96 -1.81 -7.54 -1.98
N PRO A 97 -3.08 -7.63 -2.36
CA PRO A 97 -4.08 -6.58 -2.12
C PRO A 97 -4.58 -6.48 -0.68
N ILE A 98 -4.43 -7.53 0.14
CA ILE A 98 -4.93 -7.54 1.51
C ILE A 98 -3.81 -7.17 2.47
N PRO A 99 -3.94 -6.11 3.29
CA PRO A 99 -2.94 -5.73 4.28
C PRO A 99 -2.92 -6.71 5.44
N SER A 100 -1.78 -6.80 6.15
CA SER A 100 -1.55 -7.82 7.17
C SER A 100 -2.47 -7.74 8.41
N VAL A 101 -3.28 -6.70 8.50
CA VAL A 101 -4.24 -6.47 9.58
C VAL A 101 -5.66 -6.89 9.24
N ASP A 102 -5.92 -7.18 7.97
CA ASP A 102 -7.25 -7.57 7.47
C ASP A 102 -7.40 -9.09 7.34
N PRO A 103 -8.64 -9.63 7.46
CA PRO A 103 -8.93 -11.03 7.20
C PRO A 103 -8.51 -11.45 5.78
N GLY A 104 -8.03 -12.69 5.64
CA GLY A 104 -7.58 -13.22 4.35
C GLY A 104 -6.16 -12.81 3.95
N TYR A 105 -5.41 -12.12 4.81
CA TYR A 105 -4.00 -11.86 4.56
C TYR A 105 -3.18 -13.14 4.41
N GLU A 106 -2.32 -13.14 3.42
CA GLU A 106 -1.22 -14.10 3.24
C GLU A 106 0.04 -13.34 2.83
N ASP A 107 1.20 -13.79 3.30
CA ASP A 107 2.46 -13.26 2.80
C ASP A 107 2.70 -13.74 1.36
N LEU A 108 2.49 -12.86 0.41
CA LEU A 108 2.68 -13.08 -1.03
C LEU A 108 3.94 -12.41 -1.58
N THR A 109 4.82 -11.89 -0.72
CA THR A 109 6.06 -11.20 -1.13
C THR A 109 7.01 -12.08 -1.93
N GLY A 110 6.89 -13.41 -1.79
CA GLY A 110 7.67 -14.38 -2.52
C GLY A 110 7.20 -14.70 -3.95
N LEU A 111 6.03 -14.20 -4.40
CA LEU A 111 5.51 -14.49 -5.74
C LEU A 111 6.35 -13.85 -6.86
N TYR A 112 6.82 -12.63 -6.65
CA TYR A 112 7.63 -11.87 -7.59
C TYR A 112 8.90 -11.35 -6.91
N PRO A 113 9.85 -12.26 -6.57
CA PRO A 113 11.12 -11.82 -5.97
C PRO A 113 11.90 -10.98 -6.98
N TYR A 114 12.59 -9.93 -6.49
CA TYR A 114 13.41 -9.08 -7.33
C TYR A 114 14.36 -9.89 -8.21
N ASN A 115 14.16 -9.83 -9.52
CA ASN A 115 14.92 -10.59 -10.51
C ASN A 115 14.92 -9.88 -11.87
N VAL A 116 15.92 -9.04 -12.10
CA VAL A 116 16.04 -8.24 -13.33
C VAL A 116 16.21 -9.12 -14.57
N ASP A 117 16.88 -10.24 -14.47
CA ASP A 117 17.10 -11.12 -15.63
C ASP A 117 15.78 -11.79 -16.05
N LYS A 118 14.99 -12.26 -15.09
CA LYS A 118 13.65 -12.78 -15.38
C LYS A 118 12.73 -11.70 -15.96
N ALA A 119 12.81 -10.48 -15.45
CA ALA A 119 12.06 -9.37 -15.99
C ALA A 119 12.44 -9.05 -17.44
N LYS A 120 13.74 -9.06 -17.78
CA LYS A 120 14.22 -8.87 -19.16
C LYS A 120 13.75 -9.98 -20.11
N GLU A 121 13.73 -11.24 -19.65
CA GLU A 121 13.19 -12.36 -20.44
C GLU A 121 11.72 -12.10 -20.82
N LEU A 122 10.87 -11.76 -19.84
CA LEU A 122 9.47 -11.48 -20.06
C LEU A 122 9.25 -10.26 -20.97
N MET A 123 10.04 -9.20 -20.82
CA MET A 123 10.00 -8.04 -21.72
C MET A 123 10.37 -8.43 -23.15
N LYS A 124 11.41 -9.25 -23.33
CA LYS A 124 11.82 -9.76 -24.65
C LYS A 124 10.75 -10.61 -25.30
N GLU A 125 10.09 -11.48 -24.53
CA GLU A 125 8.94 -12.28 -25.02
C GLU A 125 7.76 -11.40 -25.42
N ALA A 126 7.58 -10.25 -24.76
CA ALA A 126 6.59 -9.23 -25.13
C ALA A 126 7.02 -8.31 -26.29
N GLY A 127 8.26 -8.48 -26.82
CA GLY A 127 8.77 -7.73 -27.97
C GLY A 127 9.53 -6.46 -27.65
N TYR A 128 9.95 -6.28 -26.38
CA TYR A 128 10.68 -5.11 -25.91
C TYR A 128 12.05 -5.48 -25.36
N THR A 129 13.01 -4.57 -25.53
CA THR A 129 14.38 -4.70 -25.03
C THR A 129 14.93 -3.31 -24.65
N ILE A 130 16.13 -3.26 -24.09
CA ILE A 130 16.81 -1.97 -23.82
C ILE A 130 16.99 -1.14 -25.10
N ASP A 131 17.31 -1.78 -26.22
CA ASP A 131 17.48 -1.09 -27.51
C ASP A 131 16.15 -0.76 -28.20
N LYS A 132 15.07 -1.43 -27.81
CA LYS A 132 13.70 -1.19 -28.27
C LYS A 132 12.77 -1.05 -27.07
N PRO A 133 12.84 0.07 -26.34
CA PRO A 133 12.15 0.21 -25.07
C PRO A 133 10.62 0.35 -25.22
N LEU A 134 9.91 -0.16 -24.22
CA LEU A 134 8.50 0.18 -24.01
C LEU A 134 8.41 1.55 -23.35
N ARG A 135 7.72 2.48 -24.00
CA ARG A 135 7.45 3.80 -23.42
C ARG A 135 6.15 3.77 -22.63
N LEU A 136 6.22 4.13 -21.36
CA LEU A 136 5.08 4.25 -20.46
C LEU A 136 5.11 5.59 -19.73
N THR A 137 3.93 6.03 -19.31
CA THR A 137 3.75 7.21 -18.46
C THR A 137 3.26 6.76 -17.08
N LEU A 138 3.92 7.25 -16.02
CA LEU A 138 3.50 7.12 -14.63
C LEU A 138 2.88 8.44 -14.20
N THR A 139 1.56 8.46 -14.04
CA THR A 139 0.80 9.65 -13.61
C THR A 139 0.39 9.51 -12.16
N TYR A 140 0.79 10.46 -11.31
CA TYR A 140 0.40 10.46 -9.92
C TYR A 140 0.42 11.86 -9.28
N ALA A 141 -0.25 11.98 -8.13
CA ALA A 141 -0.41 13.26 -7.47
C ALA A 141 0.92 13.79 -6.89
N ASN A 142 1.19 15.07 -7.10
CA ASN A 142 2.40 15.77 -6.64
C ASN A 142 2.56 15.77 -5.11
N THR A 143 1.51 15.48 -4.36
CA THR A 143 1.51 15.33 -2.89
C THR A 143 2.39 14.18 -2.41
N TYR A 144 2.70 13.20 -3.26
CA TYR A 144 3.54 12.04 -2.89
C TYR A 144 5.05 12.27 -3.08
N GLY A 145 5.47 13.45 -3.56
CA GLY A 145 6.88 13.75 -3.84
C GLY A 145 7.41 13.07 -5.11
N THR A 146 8.68 13.29 -5.41
CA THR A 146 9.30 12.83 -6.66
C THR A 146 10.14 11.56 -6.50
N GLU A 147 10.61 11.30 -5.28
CA GLU A 147 11.66 10.31 -5.00
C GLU A 147 11.27 8.90 -5.43
N LEU A 148 10.02 8.51 -5.17
CA LEU A 148 9.54 7.17 -5.51
C LEU A 148 9.39 7.00 -7.02
N GLY A 149 8.88 8.02 -7.72
CA GLY A 149 8.78 8.03 -9.17
C GLY A 149 10.14 7.89 -9.85
N ASP A 150 11.13 8.66 -9.39
CA ASP A 150 12.50 8.61 -9.90
C ASP A 150 13.17 7.25 -9.64
N GLN A 151 12.92 6.66 -8.46
CA GLN A 151 13.40 5.32 -8.11
C GLN A 151 12.80 4.25 -9.02
N LEU A 152 11.48 4.28 -9.25
CA LEU A 152 10.81 3.37 -10.19
C LEU A 152 11.32 3.54 -11.62
N LYS A 153 11.50 4.79 -12.08
CA LYS A 153 12.07 5.08 -13.39
C LYS A 153 13.46 4.44 -13.56
N SER A 154 14.32 4.60 -12.56
CA SER A 154 15.66 4.00 -12.57
C SER A 154 15.62 2.46 -12.57
N GLN A 155 14.73 1.86 -11.80
CA GLN A 155 14.61 0.39 -11.73
C GLN A 155 14.04 -0.18 -13.04
N LEU A 156 13.00 0.41 -13.59
CA LEU A 156 12.33 -0.05 -14.81
C LEU A 156 13.16 0.18 -16.08
N ALA A 157 14.04 1.19 -16.10
CA ALA A 157 14.98 1.37 -17.19
C ALA A 157 15.91 0.17 -17.39
N LYS A 158 16.23 -0.58 -16.33
CA LYS A 158 17.07 -1.79 -16.37
C LYS A 158 16.46 -2.92 -17.21
N ILE A 159 15.17 -2.89 -17.45
CA ILE A 159 14.42 -3.92 -18.18
C ILE A 159 13.87 -3.44 -19.52
N GLY A 160 14.29 -2.26 -20.00
CA GLY A 160 13.85 -1.69 -21.28
C GLY A 160 12.48 -0.99 -21.19
N ILE A 161 12.14 -0.41 -20.07
CA ILE A 161 10.99 0.52 -19.94
C ILE A 161 11.53 1.95 -19.84
N ASP A 162 11.13 2.80 -20.81
CA ASP A 162 11.36 4.23 -20.82
C ASP A 162 10.16 4.93 -20.13
N LEU A 163 10.32 5.25 -18.84
CA LEU A 163 9.27 5.77 -18.00
C LEU A 163 9.28 7.32 -17.99
N LYS A 164 8.22 7.91 -18.51
CA LYS A 164 7.91 9.33 -18.31
C LYS A 164 7.16 9.50 -16.98
N ILE A 165 7.56 10.47 -16.18
CA ILE A 165 6.82 10.84 -14.97
C ILE A 165 5.94 12.04 -15.27
N ASP A 166 4.68 11.97 -14.85
CA ASP A 166 3.68 13.00 -15.00
C ASP A 166 3.08 13.36 -13.63
N TYR A 167 3.57 14.47 -13.04
CA TYR A 167 3.09 14.95 -11.74
C TYR A 167 1.90 15.86 -11.94
N VAL A 168 0.79 15.56 -11.31
CA VAL A 168 -0.45 16.30 -11.43
C VAL A 168 -0.99 16.72 -10.05
N GLU A 169 -1.85 17.73 -10.02
CA GLU A 169 -2.62 18.05 -8.82
C GLU A 169 -3.56 16.89 -8.46
N PHE A 170 -3.81 16.66 -7.16
CA PHE A 170 -4.65 15.53 -6.72
C PHE A 170 -6.06 15.54 -7.34
N SER A 171 -6.66 16.73 -7.52
CA SER A 171 -7.96 16.87 -8.20
C SER A 171 -7.91 16.44 -9.67
N THR A 172 -6.81 16.73 -10.36
CA THR A 172 -6.56 16.29 -11.74
C THR A 172 -6.39 14.77 -11.80
N TRP A 173 -5.65 14.20 -10.82
CA TRP A 173 -5.52 12.75 -10.68
C TRP A 173 -6.88 12.08 -10.49
N LEU A 174 -7.71 12.61 -9.59
CA LEU A 174 -9.07 12.08 -9.36
C LEU A 174 -9.92 12.07 -10.63
N GLN A 175 -9.84 13.14 -11.43
CA GLN A 175 -10.61 13.24 -12.66
C GLN A 175 -10.05 12.34 -13.76
N ASN A 176 -8.75 12.42 -14.06
CA ASN A 176 -8.17 11.77 -15.22
C ASN A 176 -7.89 10.28 -14.96
N VAL A 177 -7.27 9.96 -13.83
CA VAL A 177 -6.88 8.59 -13.51
C VAL A 177 -8.05 7.81 -12.91
N HIS A 178 -8.61 8.31 -11.80
CA HIS A 178 -9.61 7.54 -11.06
C HIS A 178 -10.99 7.51 -11.75
N ALA A 179 -11.48 8.66 -12.25
CA ALA A 179 -12.80 8.74 -12.84
C ALA A 179 -12.82 8.33 -14.33
N ASN A 180 -11.82 8.74 -15.11
CA ASN A 180 -11.79 8.52 -16.56
C ASN A 180 -10.95 7.29 -16.97
N GLY A 181 -10.09 6.75 -16.10
CA GLY A 181 -9.17 5.67 -16.46
C GLY A 181 -8.10 6.05 -17.48
N ASP A 182 -7.83 7.34 -17.65
CA ASP A 182 -6.86 7.87 -18.64
C ASP A 182 -5.46 7.88 -18.02
N TYR A 183 -4.83 6.72 -18.00
CA TYR A 183 -3.46 6.53 -17.49
C TYR A 183 -2.87 5.20 -17.98
N GLU A 184 -1.56 5.02 -17.87
CA GLU A 184 -0.88 3.73 -18.10
C GLU A 184 -0.45 3.12 -16.75
N LEU A 185 0.35 3.86 -15.97
CA LEU A 185 0.75 3.52 -14.60
C LEU A 185 0.33 4.65 -13.66
N SER A 186 -0.03 4.32 -12.43
CA SER A 186 -0.34 5.32 -11.41
C SER A 186 0.10 4.89 -10.02
N LEU A 187 0.52 5.85 -9.20
CA LEU A 187 0.82 5.66 -7.78
C LEU A 187 -0.27 6.29 -6.93
N VAL A 188 -0.75 5.55 -5.94
CA VAL A 188 -1.72 6.07 -4.97
C VAL A 188 -1.70 5.27 -3.67
N ASP A 189 -2.00 5.95 -2.58
CA ASP A 189 -2.28 5.34 -1.28
C ASP A 189 -3.73 4.84 -1.21
N HIS A 190 -3.89 3.55 -0.97
CA HIS A 190 -5.17 2.90 -0.68
C HIS A 190 -5.30 2.69 0.82
N ALA A 191 -5.99 3.62 1.48
CA ALA A 191 -6.08 3.67 2.95
C ALA A 191 -7.18 2.78 3.55
N GLU A 192 -8.14 2.34 2.76
CA GLU A 192 -9.32 1.65 3.26
C GLU A 192 -9.02 0.22 3.71
N SER A 193 -9.62 -0.16 4.84
CA SER A 193 -9.72 -1.54 5.32
C SER A 193 -10.79 -2.30 4.52
N HIS A 194 -10.61 -3.61 4.34
CA HIS A 194 -11.57 -4.48 3.67
C HIS A 194 -11.93 -4.04 2.24
N ASP A 195 -11.01 -3.41 1.53
CA ASP A 195 -11.21 -2.86 0.19
C ASP A 195 -10.97 -3.87 -0.95
N PHE A 196 -10.89 -5.16 -0.63
CA PHE A 196 -10.61 -6.21 -1.61
C PHE A 196 -11.61 -6.24 -2.77
N TYR A 197 -12.86 -5.82 -2.56
CA TYR A 197 -13.90 -5.74 -3.59
C TYR A 197 -13.47 -4.94 -4.83
N LYS A 198 -12.56 -3.98 -4.68
CA LYS A 198 -12.01 -3.17 -5.78
C LYS A 198 -11.29 -4.01 -6.83
N TRP A 199 -10.71 -5.14 -6.42
CA TRP A 199 -10.03 -6.09 -7.31
C TRP A 199 -10.99 -7.08 -7.99
N THR A 200 -12.26 -7.03 -7.65
CA THR A 200 -13.31 -7.89 -8.22
C THR A 200 -14.39 -7.07 -8.97
N THR A 201 -14.16 -5.78 -9.10
CA THR A 201 -15.03 -4.83 -9.80
C THR A 201 -14.35 -4.38 -11.10
N PRO A 202 -14.71 -4.92 -12.28
CA PRO A 202 -14.01 -4.62 -13.53
C PRO A 202 -14.06 -3.15 -13.95
N ASP A 203 -15.11 -2.44 -13.55
CA ASP A 203 -15.27 -1.00 -13.82
C ASP A 203 -14.48 -0.10 -12.88
N TYR A 204 -13.82 -0.67 -11.85
CA TYR A 204 -12.90 0.10 -11.02
C TYR A 204 -11.69 0.54 -11.86
N TYR A 205 -11.10 1.67 -11.58
CA TYR A 205 -10.12 2.33 -12.46
C TYR A 205 -8.89 1.47 -12.85
N PHE A 206 -8.62 0.34 -12.17
CA PHE A 206 -7.62 -0.63 -12.60
C PHE A 206 -8.03 -1.41 -13.85
N HIS A 207 -9.32 -1.44 -14.21
CA HIS A 207 -9.89 -2.21 -15.33
C HIS A 207 -9.47 -3.69 -15.31
N TYR A 208 -9.37 -4.26 -14.09
CA TYR A 208 -8.98 -5.65 -13.90
C TYR A 208 -10.21 -6.56 -13.86
N ASP A 209 -10.29 -7.51 -14.79
CA ASP A 209 -11.38 -8.50 -14.91
C ASP A 209 -10.89 -9.90 -14.56
N GLY A 210 -10.49 -10.12 -13.31
CA GLY A 210 -10.01 -11.41 -12.78
C GLY A 210 -11.15 -12.35 -12.41
N LYS A 211 -11.66 -13.18 -13.34
CA LYS A 211 -12.80 -14.10 -13.10
C LYS A 211 -12.60 -15.02 -11.91
N GLN A 212 -11.43 -15.62 -11.77
CA GLN A 212 -11.13 -16.49 -10.64
C GLN A 212 -11.22 -15.75 -9.29
N ALA A 213 -10.69 -14.52 -9.22
CA ALA A 213 -10.76 -13.70 -8.03
C ALA A 213 -12.22 -13.32 -7.70
N GLN A 214 -13.04 -12.99 -8.71
CA GLN A 214 -14.47 -12.69 -8.55
C GLN A 214 -15.23 -13.88 -7.98
N GLU A 215 -15.03 -15.09 -8.54
CA GLU A 215 -15.68 -16.32 -8.06
C GLU A 215 -15.28 -16.66 -6.61
N LEU A 216 -14.00 -16.53 -6.27
CA LEU A 216 -13.50 -16.78 -4.92
C LEU A 216 -14.03 -15.73 -3.93
N TYR A 217 -14.08 -14.47 -4.34
CA TYR A 217 -14.66 -13.40 -3.51
C TYR A 217 -16.16 -13.61 -3.27
N ALA A 218 -16.92 -14.01 -4.28
CA ALA A 218 -18.32 -14.36 -4.11
C ALA A 218 -18.51 -15.49 -3.09
N LYS A 219 -17.63 -16.52 -3.09
CA LYS A 219 -17.63 -17.58 -2.07
C LYS A 219 -17.29 -17.04 -0.68
N ALA A 220 -16.35 -16.10 -0.57
CA ALA A 220 -16.02 -15.45 0.69
C ALA A 220 -17.22 -14.72 1.29
N LEU A 221 -17.97 -13.99 0.46
CA LEU A 221 -19.17 -13.27 0.88
C LEU A 221 -20.35 -14.20 1.24
N ALA A 222 -20.42 -15.38 0.63
CA ALA A 222 -21.45 -16.38 0.90
C ALA A 222 -21.11 -17.32 2.07
N ALA A 223 -19.90 -17.26 2.60
CA ALA A 223 -19.47 -18.11 3.70
C ALA A 223 -20.27 -17.82 4.98
N THR A 224 -20.59 -18.87 5.74
CA THR A 224 -21.40 -18.78 6.95
C THR A 224 -20.57 -18.63 8.23
N ASP A 225 -19.26 -18.70 8.12
CA ASP A 225 -18.31 -18.52 9.22
C ASP A 225 -17.09 -17.73 8.77
N GLU A 226 -16.44 -17.08 9.74
CA GLU A 226 -15.30 -16.18 9.50
C GLU A 226 -14.07 -16.91 8.93
N GLU A 227 -13.82 -18.15 9.34
CA GLU A 227 -12.67 -18.93 8.90
C GLU A 227 -12.79 -19.28 7.43
N SER A 228 -13.93 -19.76 6.99
CA SER A 228 -14.23 -20.06 5.58
C SER A 228 -14.16 -18.80 4.73
N SER A 229 -14.74 -17.69 5.20
CA SER A 229 -14.67 -16.39 4.52
C SER A 229 -13.23 -15.93 4.33
N ALA A 230 -12.43 -15.93 5.41
CA ALA A 230 -11.03 -15.53 5.37
C ALA A 230 -10.20 -16.44 4.43
N ASN A 231 -10.48 -17.74 4.40
CA ASN A 231 -9.79 -18.68 3.51
C ASN A 231 -10.10 -18.42 2.02
N TYR A 232 -11.35 -18.10 1.67
CA TYR A 232 -11.69 -17.73 0.31
C TYR A 232 -11.10 -16.37 -0.09
N LEU A 233 -11.08 -15.38 0.83
CA LEU A 233 -10.39 -14.09 0.61
C LEU A 233 -8.91 -14.28 0.34
N LYS A 234 -8.24 -15.15 1.11
CA LYS A 234 -6.84 -15.51 0.93
C LYS A 234 -6.56 -16.07 -0.47
N GLN A 235 -7.40 -17.03 -0.91
CA GLN A 235 -7.28 -17.59 -2.25
C GLN A 235 -7.55 -16.54 -3.36
N ALA A 236 -8.54 -15.68 -3.15
CA ALA A 236 -8.85 -14.59 -4.07
C ALA A 236 -7.70 -13.59 -4.19
N ALA A 237 -7.10 -13.19 -3.05
CA ALA A 237 -5.94 -12.28 -3.01
C ALA A 237 -4.72 -12.86 -3.73
N LYS A 238 -4.50 -14.17 -3.55
CA LYS A 238 -3.43 -14.89 -4.27
C LYS A 238 -3.67 -14.90 -5.76
N ALA A 239 -4.89 -15.19 -6.22
CA ALA A 239 -5.24 -15.17 -7.64
C ALA A 239 -5.03 -13.77 -8.27
N VAL A 240 -5.44 -12.71 -7.56
CA VAL A 240 -5.15 -11.32 -7.98
C VAL A 240 -3.64 -11.09 -8.07
N SER A 241 -2.89 -11.46 -7.03
CA SER A 241 -1.45 -11.21 -7.02
C SER A 241 -0.71 -11.97 -8.11
N GLU A 242 -1.07 -13.23 -8.40
CA GLU A 242 -0.51 -14.05 -9.49
C GLU A 242 -0.81 -13.47 -10.88
N ASP A 243 -1.94 -12.77 -11.02
CA ASP A 243 -2.33 -12.09 -12.28
C ASP A 243 -1.62 -10.75 -12.48
N ALA A 244 -0.99 -10.24 -11.44
CA ALA A 244 -0.20 -9.01 -11.46
C ALA A 244 -0.94 -7.77 -12.03
N PRO A 245 -2.18 -7.44 -11.60
CA PRO A 245 -2.87 -6.25 -12.10
C PRO A 245 -2.32 -4.95 -11.52
N ALA A 246 -1.45 -5.03 -10.51
CA ALA A 246 -0.76 -3.95 -9.85
C ALA A 246 0.48 -4.48 -9.13
N ASP A 247 1.29 -3.58 -8.57
CA ASP A 247 2.29 -3.91 -7.56
C ASP A 247 2.00 -3.18 -6.26
N TRP A 248 2.06 -3.91 -5.15
CA TRP A 248 1.90 -3.38 -3.79
C TRP A 248 3.28 -3.08 -3.24
N LEU A 249 3.71 -1.82 -3.37
CA LEU A 249 5.08 -1.42 -3.09
C LEU A 249 5.46 -1.59 -1.62
N PHE A 250 4.54 -1.22 -0.74
CA PHE A 250 4.65 -1.40 0.71
C PHE A 250 3.32 -1.15 1.40
N GLY A 251 3.19 -1.64 2.64
CA GLY A 251 2.15 -1.25 3.57
C GLY A 251 2.72 -0.32 4.64
N TYR A 252 1.95 0.67 5.04
CA TYR A 252 2.36 1.62 6.07
C TYR A 252 2.33 0.99 7.47
N ARG A 253 3.36 1.29 8.26
CA ARG A 253 3.30 1.13 9.71
C ARG A 253 2.86 2.40 10.37
N VAL A 254 2.09 2.25 11.42
CA VAL A 254 1.62 3.36 12.24
C VAL A 254 2.33 3.30 13.58
N THR A 255 3.06 4.36 13.92
CA THR A 255 3.67 4.53 15.24
C THR A 255 2.71 5.33 16.12
N VAL A 256 2.52 4.88 17.35
CA VAL A 256 1.70 5.51 18.37
C VAL A 256 2.52 5.71 19.65
N ALA A 257 2.30 6.83 20.33
CA ALA A 257 2.90 7.11 21.62
C ALA A 257 1.82 7.47 22.64
N TYR A 258 1.90 6.90 23.85
CA TYR A 258 0.91 7.15 24.88
C TYR A 258 1.48 6.98 26.30
N HIS A 259 0.81 7.64 27.27
CA HIS A 259 1.15 7.50 28.68
C HIS A 259 0.98 6.06 29.16
N LYS A 260 1.86 5.59 30.04
CA LYS A 260 1.85 4.23 30.61
C LYS A 260 0.54 3.84 31.32
N ASN A 261 -0.20 4.81 31.82
CA ASN A 261 -1.49 4.57 32.46
C ASN A 261 -2.64 4.34 31.46
N VAL A 262 -2.39 4.48 30.15
CA VAL A 262 -3.33 4.08 29.10
C VAL A 262 -3.09 2.60 28.77
N GLN A 263 -4.14 1.84 28.78
CA GLN A 263 -4.14 0.40 28.44
C GLN A 263 -5.09 0.11 27.30
N GLY A 264 -4.83 -0.96 26.55
CA GLY A 264 -5.69 -1.41 25.46
C GLY A 264 -5.60 -0.57 24.18
N PHE A 265 -4.71 0.44 24.10
CA PHE A 265 -4.53 1.17 22.85
C PHE A 265 -3.90 0.26 21.79
N PRO A 266 -4.53 0.14 20.59
CA PRO A 266 -4.06 -0.78 19.57
C PRO A 266 -2.69 -0.38 19.01
N SER A 267 -1.87 -1.37 18.69
CA SER A 267 -0.64 -1.17 17.92
C SER A 267 -0.86 -1.30 16.41
N LYS A 268 -1.97 -1.92 16.02
CA LYS A 268 -2.43 -2.03 14.63
C LYS A 268 -3.60 -1.08 14.47
N LEU A 269 -3.48 -0.14 13.55
CA LEU A 269 -4.51 0.87 13.34
C LEU A 269 -5.09 0.74 11.93
N SER A 270 -6.43 0.65 11.91
CA SER A 270 -7.19 0.97 10.71
C SER A 270 -7.51 2.46 10.75
N GLN A 271 -7.44 3.15 9.63
CA GLN A 271 -7.89 4.54 9.55
C GLN A 271 -9.40 4.69 9.79
N THR A 272 -10.16 3.62 9.60
CA THR A 272 -11.62 3.65 9.66
C THR A 272 -12.19 3.24 11.00
N VAL A 273 -11.44 2.49 11.84
CA VAL A 273 -11.95 1.98 13.11
C VAL A 273 -10.91 2.13 14.23
N LEU A 274 -11.23 2.95 15.22
CA LEU A 274 -10.50 2.99 16.49
C LEU A 274 -11.36 2.29 17.57
N PRO A 275 -10.92 1.16 18.14
CA PRO A 275 -11.68 0.36 19.10
C PRO A 275 -11.67 1.01 20.50
N LEU A 276 -12.37 2.13 20.66
CA LEU A 276 -12.41 2.93 21.89
C LEU A 276 -12.88 2.13 23.12
N TRP A 277 -13.70 1.10 22.91
CA TRP A 277 -14.21 0.23 23.99
C TRP A 277 -13.12 -0.64 24.64
N GLN A 278 -11.95 -0.78 24.01
CA GLN A 278 -10.83 -1.55 24.56
C GLN A 278 -9.85 -0.66 25.33
N ILE A 279 -10.00 0.67 25.24
CA ILE A 279 -9.05 1.62 25.81
C ILE A 279 -9.49 2.04 27.21
N THR A 280 -8.60 1.87 28.17
CA THR A 280 -8.81 2.31 29.55
C THR A 280 -7.66 3.21 30.01
N LYS A 281 -7.93 4.08 30.99
CA LYS A 281 -6.93 4.90 31.66
C LYS A 281 -6.98 4.61 33.16
N ALA A 282 -5.87 4.10 33.71
CA ALA A 282 -5.71 4.00 35.15
C ALA A 282 -5.65 5.39 35.77
N ARG A 283 -6.20 5.53 36.97
CA ARG A 283 -6.16 6.77 37.77
C ARG A 283 -4.77 7.05 38.32
#